data_c0bbb69c7392703ca97b3f7238344795
#
_entry.id   c0bbb69c7392703ca97b3f7238344795
#
_cell.length_a   1.000
_cell.length_b   1.000
_cell.length_c   1.000
_cell.angle_alpha   90.00
_cell.angle_beta   90.00
_cell.angle_gamma   90.00
#
_symmetry.space_group_name_H-M   'P 1'
#
loop_
_entity.id
_entity.type
_entity.pdbx_description
1 polymer ?
#
loop_
_entity_poly.entity_id
_entity_poly.type
_entity_poly.pdbx_seq_one_letter_code
_entity_poly.pdbx_strand_id
1 'polypeptide(L)'
;MGVFMRDEGRMETEDIILGKAKYEDWRSIYRNVWSRPETAEYMVWKVTADEDGARERIQRTIVWQETHDAWLVYERGSGQAIGFAGVEETEPHIYHETGIALGPEYVGRGYGKQILRLLMEYCISLDGQEFYYSTRAGNLASRALALSCGLTYHHSERRTDQRSGKTYELEIYKKNLESVGVGYEAG
;
A
#
# COMPACT_ATOMS: atom_id res chain seq x y z
N MET A 1 19.90 0.77 4.30
CA MET A 1 19.28 1.78 5.18
C MET A 1 18.11 1.07 5.82
N GLY A 2 18.28 0.65 7.08
CA GLY A 2 17.35 -0.27 7.74
C GLY A 2 16.05 0.43 8.10
N VAL A 3 14.93 -0.26 7.90
CA VAL A 3 13.63 0.14 8.42
C VAL A 3 13.66 0.03 9.94
N PHE A 4 13.42 1.14 10.61
CA PHE A 4 13.20 1.13 12.05
C PHE A 4 11.71 0.84 12.30
N MET A 5 11.40 -0.39 12.68
CA MET A 5 10.13 -0.67 13.35
C MET A 5 10.20 0.02 14.72
N ARG A 6 9.49 1.14 14.85
CA ARG A 6 9.25 1.75 16.16
C ARG A 6 7.99 1.14 16.76
N ASP A 7 7.89 1.12 18.07
CA ASP A 7 6.71 0.66 18.81
C ASP A 7 5.40 1.14 18.12
N GLU A 8 4.40 0.25 18.02
CA GLU A 8 3.06 0.46 17.44
C GLU A 8 2.91 0.22 15.91
N GLY A 9 3.76 -0.59 15.26
CA GLY A 9 3.55 -0.94 13.83
C GLY A 9 3.74 0.22 12.86
N ARG A 10 4.57 1.19 13.21
CA ARG A 10 4.95 2.34 12.41
C ARG A 10 6.23 2.05 11.62
N MET A 11 6.21 2.32 10.32
CA MET A 11 7.36 2.23 9.42
C MET A 11 7.63 3.59 8.79
N GLU A 12 8.89 3.92 8.54
CA GLU A 12 9.23 5.23 8.01
C GLU A 12 10.47 5.23 7.13
N THR A 13 10.50 6.18 6.21
CA THR A 13 11.67 6.57 5.43
C THR A 13 12.03 8.02 5.73
N GLU A 14 12.93 8.61 4.94
CA GLU A 14 13.24 10.04 5.02
C GLU A 14 12.03 10.92 4.66
N ASP A 15 11.19 10.49 3.70
CA ASP A 15 10.11 11.31 3.14
C ASP A 15 8.71 10.96 3.67
N ILE A 16 8.46 9.69 4.00
CA ILE A 16 7.12 9.19 4.34
C ILE A 16 7.09 8.35 5.60
N ILE A 17 5.90 8.26 6.17
CA ILE A 17 5.56 7.41 7.31
C ILE A 17 4.34 6.57 6.96
N LEU A 18 4.41 5.26 7.19
CA LEU A 18 3.25 4.39 7.26
C LEU A 18 2.83 4.27 8.72
N GLY A 19 1.62 4.73 9.04
CA GLY A 19 1.12 4.76 10.41
C GLY A 19 -0.37 4.43 10.49
N LYS A 20 -0.82 4.02 11.66
CA LYS A 20 -2.24 3.78 11.91
C LYS A 20 -3.03 5.09 11.85
N ALA A 21 -4.23 5.03 11.30
CA ALA A 21 -5.11 6.18 11.14
C ALA A 21 -5.56 6.74 12.49
N LYS A 22 -5.68 8.06 12.57
CA LYS A 22 -6.32 8.79 13.66
C LYS A 22 -7.55 9.52 13.14
N TYR A 23 -8.49 9.84 14.01
CA TYR A 23 -9.72 10.48 13.57
C TYR A 23 -9.46 11.80 12.84
N GLU A 24 -8.49 12.60 13.30
CA GLU A 24 -8.13 13.90 12.73
C GLU A 24 -7.67 13.82 11.27
N ASP A 25 -7.21 12.66 10.83
CA ASP A 25 -6.70 12.43 9.48
C ASP A 25 -7.78 12.51 8.41
N TRP A 26 -9.08 12.43 8.79
CA TRP A 26 -10.17 12.44 7.83
C TRP A 26 -10.10 13.61 6.84
N ARG A 27 -9.66 14.80 7.30
CA ARG A 27 -9.57 15.99 6.44
C ARG A 27 -8.49 15.88 5.38
N SER A 28 -7.29 15.46 5.78
CA SER A 28 -6.16 15.32 4.84
C SER A 28 -6.36 14.17 3.89
N ILE A 29 -6.76 12.99 4.36
CA ILE A 29 -6.97 11.83 3.49
C ILE A 29 -8.18 12.02 2.56
N TYR A 30 -9.25 12.69 3.00
CA TYR A 30 -10.37 13.06 2.15
C TYR A 30 -9.92 13.95 1.01
N ARG A 31 -9.29 15.08 1.33
CA ARG A 31 -8.84 16.06 0.34
C ARG A 31 -7.80 15.50 -0.61
N ASN A 32 -6.86 14.74 -0.11
CA ASN A 32 -5.72 14.28 -0.89
C ASN A 32 -6.00 13.00 -1.69
N VAL A 33 -6.92 12.14 -1.22
CA VAL A 33 -7.11 10.78 -1.77
C VAL A 33 -8.58 10.44 -2.01
N TRP A 34 -9.43 10.47 -0.96
CA TRP A 34 -10.75 9.86 -1.04
C TRP A 34 -11.77 10.62 -1.88
N SER A 35 -11.61 11.94 -2.01
CA SER A 35 -12.45 12.78 -2.89
C SER A 35 -11.95 12.82 -4.34
N ARG A 36 -10.81 12.20 -4.64
CA ARG A 36 -10.14 12.32 -5.92
C ARG A 36 -10.50 11.18 -6.86
N PRO A 37 -11.17 11.47 -8.00
CA PRO A 37 -11.51 10.44 -8.98
C PRO A 37 -10.30 9.69 -9.52
N GLU A 38 -9.18 10.38 -9.69
CA GLU A 38 -7.93 9.83 -10.22
C GLU A 38 -7.38 8.68 -9.35
N THR A 39 -7.56 8.78 -8.03
CA THR A 39 -7.11 7.73 -7.09
C THR A 39 -8.02 6.51 -7.09
N ALA A 40 -9.28 6.67 -7.50
CA ALA A 40 -10.27 5.59 -7.55
C ALA A 40 -10.30 4.85 -8.90
N GLU A 41 -9.62 5.36 -9.93
CA GLU A 41 -9.71 4.86 -11.31
C GLU A 41 -9.43 3.36 -11.43
N TYR A 42 -8.39 2.88 -10.78
CA TYR A 42 -7.97 1.48 -10.81
C TYR A 42 -8.32 0.70 -9.53
N MET A 43 -9.04 1.34 -8.59
CA MET A 43 -9.38 0.75 -7.31
C MET A 43 -10.80 0.18 -7.28
N VAL A 44 -11.08 -0.66 -6.30
CA VAL A 44 -12.41 -1.25 -6.10
C VAL A 44 -13.36 -0.35 -5.28
N TRP A 45 -12.85 0.72 -4.67
CA TRP A 45 -13.66 1.65 -3.88
C TRP A 45 -14.19 2.83 -4.71
N LYS A 46 -15.24 3.48 -4.21
CA LYS A 46 -15.83 4.68 -4.81
C LYS A 46 -15.27 5.94 -4.16
N VAL A 47 -15.24 7.03 -4.93
CA VAL A 47 -14.95 8.37 -4.41
C VAL A 47 -15.90 8.68 -3.25
N THR A 48 -15.36 9.22 -2.17
CA THR A 48 -16.14 9.69 -1.02
C THR A 48 -16.76 11.04 -1.37
N ALA A 49 -18.09 11.13 -1.29
CA ALA A 49 -18.84 12.25 -1.86
C ALA A 49 -18.66 13.56 -1.08
N ASP A 50 -18.61 13.47 0.25
CA ASP A 50 -18.62 14.62 1.14
C ASP A 50 -17.81 14.38 2.43
N GLU A 51 -17.74 15.39 3.27
CA GLU A 51 -17.01 15.34 4.52
C GLU A 51 -17.63 14.38 5.54
N ASP A 52 -18.96 14.24 5.56
CA ASP A 52 -19.62 13.32 6.49
C ASP A 52 -19.27 11.88 6.14
N GLY A 53 -19.31 11.53 4.86
CA GLY A 53 -18.80 10.26 4.36
C GLY A 53 -17.33 10.02 4.67
N ALA A 54 -16.51 11.08 4.67
CA ALA A 54 -15.10 10.99 5.03
C ALA A 54 -14.90 10.71 6.54
N ARG A 55 -15.70 11.34 7.40
CA ARG A 55 -15.69 11.10 8.86
C ARG A 55 -16.10 9.67 9.19
N GLU A 56 -17.14 9.17 8.54
CA GLU A 56 -17.54 7.76 8.70
C GLU A 56 -16.46 6.80 8.17
N ARG A 57 -15.86 7.13 7.03
CA ARG A 57 -14.83 6.29 6.41
C ARG A 57 -13.59 6.19 7.28
N ILE A 58 -13.12 7.30 7.90
CA ILE A 58 -11.94 7.24 8.78
C ILE A 58 -12.21 6.38 10.01
N GLN A 59 -13.41 6.44 10.59
CA GLN A 59 -13.77 5.58 11.73
C GLN A 59 -13.72 4.10 11.34
N ARG A 60 -14.29 3.72 10.19
CA ARG A 60 -14.18 2.34 9.67
C ARG A 60 -12.73 1.95 9.39
N THR A 61 -11.92 2.87 8.89
CA THR A 61 -10.48 2.62 8.62
C THR A 61 -9.73 2.34 9.92
N ILE A 62 -9.98 3.10 10.98
CA ILE A 62 -9.36 2.88 12.30
C ILE A 62 -9.69 1.49 12.81
N VAL A 63 -10.97 1.12 12.83
CA VAL A 63 -11.42 -0.21 13.28
C VAL A 63 -10.82 -1.33 12.40
N TRP A 64 -10.81 -1.14 11.08
CA TRP A 64 -10.20 -2.10 10.15
C TRP A 64 -8.71 -2.33 10.45
N GLN A 65 -7.99 -1.28 10.73
CA GLN A 65 -6.55 -1.32 11.01
C GLN A 65 -6.18 -1.96 12.36
N GLU A 66 -7.13 -2.20 13.25
CA GLU A 66 -6.90 -2.95 14.50
C GLU A 66 -6.58 -4.44 14.26
N THR A 67 -7.10 -4.99 13.16
CA THR A 67 -6.99 -6.42 12.83
C THR A 67 -6.33 -6.70 11.47
N HIS A 68 -5.95 -5.66 10.73
CA HIS A 68 -5.38 -5.79 9.40
C HIS A 68 -4.06 -5.00 9.29
N ASP A 69 -3.14 -5.54 8.54
CA ASP A 69 -1.86 -4.91 8.22
C ASP A 69 -2.03 -3.85 7.14
N ALA A 70 -2.66 -2.75 7.55
CA ALA A 70 -2.97 -1.61 6.72
C ALA A 70 -2.63 -0.30 7.44
N TRP A 71 -2.20 0.71 6.67
CA TRP A 71 -1.72 1.99 7.17
C TRP A 71 -2.22 3.14 6.30
N LEU A 72 -2.28 4.35 6.88
CA LEU A 72 -2.21 5.56 6.09
C LEU A 72 -0.75 5.89 5.79
N VAL A 73 -0.53 6.53 4.65
CA VAL A 73 0.76 7.10 4.26
C VAL A 73 0.75 8.58 4.59
N TYR A 74 1.70 9.02 5.39
CA TYR A 74 1.89 10.43 5.75
C TYR A 74 3.13 10.98 5.07
N GLU A 75 3.04 12.18 4.50
CA GLU A 75 4.22 12.92 4.07
C GLU A 75 4.90 13.51 5.31
N ARG A 76 6.17 13.21 5.51
CA ARG A 76 6.89 13.61 6.72
C ARG A 76 6.97 15.14 6.88
N GLY A 77 7.17 15.86 5.78
CA GLY A 77 7.32 17.31 5.81
C GLY A 77 6.07 18.06 6.24
N SER A 78 4.88 17.63 5.81
CA SER A 78 3.60 18.27 6.13
C SER A 78 2.83 17.58 7.26
N GLY A 79 3.15 16.34 7.57
CA GLY A 79 2.40 15.49 8.49
C GLY A 79 1.02 15.07 7.99
N GLN A 80 0.68 15.37 6.73
CA GLN A 80 -0.63 15.07 6.15
C GLN A 80 -0.72 13.62 5.66
N ALA A 81 -1.89 13.02 5.82
CA ALA A 81 -2.22 11.76 5.18
C ALA A 81 -2.40 11.98 3.67
N ILE A 82 -1.58 11.30 2.87
CA ILE A 82 -1.45 11.47 1.42
C ILE A 82 -1.74 10.20 0.65
N GLY A 83 -1.98 9.10 1.34
CA GLY A 83 -2.21 7.79 0.73
C GLY A 83 -2.56 6.73 1.75
N PHE A 84 -2.66 5.52 1.28
CA PHE A 84 -2.80 4.32 2.13
C PHE A 84 -2.07 3.14 1.48
N ALA A 85 -1.75 2.14 2.29
CA ALA A 85 -1.12 0.92 1.85
C ALA A 85 -1.46 -0.22 2.81
N GLY A 86 -1.40 -1.46 2.32
CA GLY A 86 -1.63 -2.63 3.16
C GLY A 86 -1.09 -3.91 2.55
N VAL A 87 -0.99 -4.92 3.38
CA VAL A 87 -0.63 -6.29 3.02
C VAL A 87 -1.49 -7.28 3.79
N GLU A 88 -1.60 -8.50 3.29
CA GLU A 88 -2.20 -9.62 4.01
C GLU A 88 -1.39 -10.89 3.78
N GLU A 89 -1.29 -11.72 4.79
CA GLU A 89 -0.78 -13.08 4.66
C GLU A 89 -1.90 -13.98 4.14
N THR A 90 -1.77 -14.47 2.90
CA THR A 90 -2.81 -15.29 2.25
C THR A 90 -2.57 -16.78 2.45
N GLU A 91 -1.32 -17.18 2.59
CA GLU A 91 -0.85 -18.51 2.96
C GLU A 91 0.38 -18.34 3.86
N PRO A 92 0.79 -19.34 4.66
CA PRO A 92 1.94 -19.22 5.55
C PRO A 92 3.17 -18.68 4.82
N HIS A 93 3.70 -17.54 5.28
CA HIS A 93 4.85 -16.83 4.73
C HIS A 93 4.67 -16.23 3.31
N ILE A 94 3.44 -16.20 2.79
CA ILE A 94 3.10 -15.63 1.47
C ILE A 94 2.21 -14.40 1.69
N TYR A 95 2.70 -13.26 1.25
CA TYR A 95 2.05 -11.96 1.44
C TYR A 95 1.58 -11.37 0.12
N HIS A 96 0.38 -10.80 0.14
CA HIS A 96 -0.19 -10.04 -0.97
C HIS A 96 -0.40 -8.59 -0.57
N GLU A 97 -0.07 -7.67 -1.45
CA GLU A 97 -0.44 -6.27 -1.32
C GLU A 97 -1.97 -6.15 -1.44
N THR A 98 -2.60 -5.40 -0.53
CA THR A 98 -4.07 -5.22 -0.48
C THR A 98 -4.53 -3.88 -1.05
N GLY A 99 -3.63 -3.04 -1.49
CA GLY A 99 -3.86 -1.75 -2.11
C GLY A 99 -2.80 -0.73 -1.74
N ILE A 100 -2.27 -0.03 -2.75
CA ILE A 100 -1.44 1.16 -2.58
C ILE A 100 -2.10 2.28 -3.37
N ALA A 101 -2.39 3.39 -2.71
CA ALA A 101 -2.87 4.60 -3.37
C ALA A 101 -2.18 5.83 -2.81
N LEU A 102 -1.88 6.77 -3.67
CA LEU A 102 -1.39 8.11 -3.35
C LEU A 102 -2.30 9.16 -3.99
N GLY A 103 -2.45 10.28 -3.33
CA GLY A 103 -3.09 11.44 -3.93
C GLY A 103 -2.36 11.89 -5.20
N PRO A 104 -3.07 12.42 -6.22
CA PRO A 104 -2.48 12.73 -7.51
C PRO A 104 -1.33 13.74 -7.44
N GLU A 105 -1.33 14.65 -6.47
CA GLU A 105 -0.26 15.61 -6.24
C GLU A 105 1.03 14.99 -5.68
N TYR A 106 0.97 13.75 -5.22
CA TYR A 106 2.07 13.03 -4.58
C TYR A 106 2.66 11.89 -5.44
N VAL A 107 2.04 11.61 -6.60
CA VAL A 107 2.62 10.67 -7.58
C VAL A 107 3.83 11.28 -8.29
N GLY A 108 4.73 10.42 -8.76
CA GLY A 108 5.94 10.87 -9.45
C GLY A 108 7.07 11.38 -8.55
N ARG A 109 6.88 11.41 -7.23
CA ARG A 109 7.89 11.84 -6.24
C ARG A 109 8.72 10.67 -5.67
N GLY A 110 8.54 9.46 -6.17
CA GLY A 110 9.23 8.27 -5.66
C GLY A 110 8.59 7.65 -4.41
N TYR A 111 7.49 8.20 -3.90
CA TYR A 111 6.82 7.70 -2.69
C TYR A 111 6.26 6.29 -2.86
N GLY A 112 5.68 5.97 -4.01
CA GLY A 112 5.18 4.61 -4.29
C GLY A 112 6.28 3.55 -4.12
N LYS A 113 7.49 3.84 -4.57
CA LYS A 113 8.64 2.95 -4.42
C LYS A 113 9.06 2.77 -2.96
N GLN A 114 9.02 3.85 -2.18
CA GLN A 114 9.30 3.80 -0.74
C GLN A 114 8.24 2.97 -0.01
N ILE A 115 6.94 3.19 -0.31
CA ILE A 115 5.84 2.42 0.27
C ILE A 115 6.02 0.92 -0.01
N LEU A 116 6.19 0.55 -1.27
CA LEU A 116 6.28 -0.86 -1.67
C LEU A 116 7.49 -1.56 -1.02
N ARG A 117 8.60 -0.85 -0.87
CA ARG A 117 9.78 -1.35 -0.14
C ARG A 117 9.49 -1.55 1.35
N LEU A 118 8.85 -0.58 2.01
CA LEU A 118 8.47 -0.69 3.41
C LEU A 118 7.55 -1.89 3.65
N LEU A 119 6.56 -2.13 2.76
CA LEU A 119 5.68 -3.29 2.86
C LEU A 119 6.46 -4.60 2.74
N MET A 120 7.38 -4.72 1.78
CA MET A 120 8.22 -5.91 1.64
C MET A 120 9.13 -6.13 2.85
N GLU A 121 9.73 -5.07 3.39
CA GLU A 121 10.58 -5.15 4.59
C GLU A 121 9.76 -5.52 5.84
N TYR A 122 8.52 -5.04 5.93
CA TYR A 122 7.57 -5.48 6.95
C TYR A 122 7.30 -6.99 6.84
N CYS A 123 7.00 -7.50 5.64
CA CYS A 123 6.79 -8.92 5.42
C CYS A 123 8.03 -9.76 5.77
N ILE A 124 9.23 -9.29 5.43
CA ILE A 124 10.49 -9.95 5.81
C ILE A 124 10.62 -10.03 7.35
N SER A 125 10.23 -8.99 8.08
CA SER A 125 10.27 -8.99 9.54
C SER A 125 9.32 -10.00 10.19
N LEU A 126 8.34 -10.50 9.43
CA LEU A 126 7.38 -11.55 9.80
C LEU A 126 7.72 -12.90 9.17
N ASP A 127 8.98 -13.14 8.80
CA ASP A 127 9.45 -14.34 8.12
C ASP A 127 8.77 -14.62 6.75
N GLY A 128 8.27 -13.56 6.09
CA GLY A 128 7.69 -13.65 4.75
C GLY A 128 8.73 -14.13 3.73
N GLN A 129 8.33 -15.06 2.88
CA GLN A 129 9.19 -15.67 1.85
C GLN A 129 8.84 -15.20 0.45
N GLU A 130 7.57 -14.88 0.22
CA GLU A 130 7.08 -14.43 -1.07
C GLU A 130 6.19 -13.19 -0.91
N PHE A 131 6.32 -12.27 -1.85
CA PHE A 131 5.49 -11.08 -1.92
C PHE A 131 4.86 -10.96 -3.30
N TYR A 132 3.55 -10.76 -3.33
CA TYR A 132 2.76 -10.58 -4.53
C TYR A 132 2.17 -9.18 -4.60
N TYR A 133 2.18 -8.63 -5.80
CA TYR A 133 1.64 -7.33 -6.13
C TYR A 133 0.76 -7.43 -7.36
N SER A 134 -0.44 -6.88 -7.30
CA SER A 134 -1.39 -6.95 -8.40
C SER A 134 -1.75 -5.58 -8.94
N THR A 135 -1.91 -5.46 -10.26
CA THR A 135 -2.32 -4.24 -10.91
C THR A 135 -3.14 -4.51 -12.17
N ARG A 136 -4.05 -3.61 -12.52
CA ARG A 136 -4.71 -3.68 -13.82
C ARG A 136 -3.69 -3.43 -14.94
N ALA A 137 -3.75 -4.22 -16.02
CA ALA A 137 -2.80 -4.14 -17.13
C ALA A 137 -2.71 -2.73 -17.75
N GLY A 138 -3.78 -1.95 -17.70
CA GLY A 138 -3.81 -0.56 -18.16
C GLY A 138 -3.12 0.45 -17.22
N ASN A 139 -2.80 0.08 -15.97
CA ASN A 139 -2.13 0.95 -15.03
C ASN A 139 -0.60 0.89 -15.20
N LEU A 140 -0.10 1.61 -16.22
CA LEU A 140 1.32 1.61 -16.58
C LEU A 140 2.23 2.09 -15.46
N ALA A 141 1.78 3.06 -14.64
CA ALA A 141 2.54 3.58 -13.52
C ALA A 141 2.74 2.52 -12.42
N SER A 142 1.69 1.76 -12.11
CA SER A 142 1.74 0.68 -11.12
C SER A 142 2.61 -0.49 -11.60
N ARG A 143 2.55 -0.83 -12.90
CA ARG A 143 3.45 -1.83 -13.51
C ARG A 143 4.92 -1.42 -13.41
N ALA A 144 5.23 -0.17 -13.77
CA ALA A 144 6.57 0.38 -13.66
C ALA A 144 7.06 0.38 -12.21
N LEU A 145 6.18 0.68 -11.25
CA LEU A 145 6.46 0.62 -9.82
C LEU A 145 6.89 -0.79 -9.40
N ALA A 146 6.13 -1.83 -9.73
CA ALA A 146 6.43 -3.21 -9.42
C ALA A 146 7.82 -3.61 -9.92
N LEU A 147 8.09 -3.38 -11.21
CA LEU A 147 9.37 -3.68 -11.84
C LEU A 147 10.54 -2.91 -11.20
N SER A 148 10.34 -1.63 -10.87
CA SER A 148 11.37 -0.80 -10.23
C SER A 148 11.75 -1.24 -8.81
N CYS A 149 10.89 -2.03 -8.16
CA CYS A 149 11.11 -2.63 -6.84
C CYS A 149 11.65 -4.06 -6.92
N GLY A 150 11.93 -4.55 -8.13
CA GLY A 150 12.50 -5.88 -8.36
C GLY A 150 11.48 -7.02 -8.32
N LEU A 151 10.19 -6.71 -8.45
CA LEU A 151 9.19 -7.72 -8.70
C LEU A 151 9.24 -8.11 -10.18
N THR A 152 8.90 -9.35 -10.50
CA THR A 152 8.83 -9.86 -11.86
C THR A 152 7.40 -10.28 -12.18
N TYR A 153 7.01 -10.14 -13.46
CA TYR A 153 5.72 -10.62 -13.92
C TYR A 153 5.59 -12.12 -13.65
N HIS A 154 4.47 -12.53 -13.07
CA HIS A 154 4.17 -13.92 -12.75
C HIS A 154 3.10 -14.49 -13.67
N HIS A 155 1.89 -13.90 -13.69
CA HIS A 155 0.80 -14.29 -14.57
C HIS A 155 -0.26 -13.19 -14.65
N SER A 156 -1.25 -13.40 -15.53
CA SER A 156 -2.44 -12.56 -15.61
C SER A 156 -3.71 -13.35 -15.35
N GLU A 157 -4.71 -12.65 -14.80
CA GLU A 157 -6.05 -13.14 -14.55
C GLU A 157 -7.08 -12.21 -15.18
N ARG A 158 -8.17 -12.79 -15.69
CA ARG A 158 -9.32 -12.00 -16.10
C ARG A 158 -10.26 -11.80 -14.92
N ARG A 159 -10.57 -10.56 -14.60
CA ARG A 159 -11.48 -10.17 -13.53
C ARG A 159 -12.62 -9.33 -14.07
N THR A 160 -13.75 -9.28 -13.32
CA THR A 160 -14.87 -8.42 -13.65
C THR A 160 -14.99 -7.34 -12.58
N ASP A 161 -15.03 -6.10 -13.02
CA ASP A 161 -15.32 -4.96 -12.13
C ASP A 161 -16.79 -4.99 -11.73
N GLN A 162 -17.05 -5.24 -10.46
CA GLN A 162 -18.41 -5.40 -9.91
C GLN A 162 -19.25 -4.12 -10.01
N ARG A 163 -18.64 -2.95 -10.16
CA ARG A 163 -19.33 -1.67 -10.29
C ARG A 163 -19.81 -1.40 -11.71
N SER A 164 -19.00 -1.76 -12.69
CA SER A 164 -19.26 -1.46 -14.12
C SER A 164 -19.68 -2.68 -14.92
N GLY A 165 -19.50 -3.89 -14.40
CA GLY A 165 -19.69 -5.16 -15.12
C GLY A 165 -18.65 -5.41 -16.22
N LYS A 166 -17.66 -4.52 -16.38
CA LYS A 166 -16.62 -4.65 -17.40
C LYS A 166 -15.52 -5.60 -16.95
N THR A 167 -15.06 -6.43 -17.88
CA THR A 167 -13.88 -7.28 -17.65
C THR A 167 -12.60 -6.48 -17.84
N TYR A 168 -11.59 -6.82 -17.04
CA TYR A 168 -10.24 -6.28 -17.16
C TYR A 168 -9.23 -7.38 -16.89
N GLU A 169 -8.02 -7.15 -17.35
CA GLU A 169 -6.87 -8.00 -17.06
C GLU A 169 -6.16 -7.48 -15.82
N LEU A 170 -5.95 -8.38 -14.85
CA LEU A 170 -5.16 -8.15 -13.65
C LEU A 170 -3.83 -8.85 -13.83
N GLU A 171 -2.74 -8.10 -13.81
CA GLU A 171 -1.38 -8.63 -13.85
C GLU A 171 -0.88 -8.86 -12.42
N ILE A 172 -0.30 -10.00 -12.18
CA ILE A 172 0.29 -10.39 -10.90
C ILE A 172 1.81 -10.40 -11.04
N TYR A 173 2.48 -9.70 -10.14
CA TYR A 173 3.93 -9.64 -10.02
C TYR A 173 4.35 -10.30 -8.73
N LYS A 174 5.52 -10.93 -8.74
CA LYS A 174 6.06 -11.68 -7.61
C LYS A 174 7.48 -11.29 -7.30
N LYS A 175 7.85 -11.36 -6.02
CA LYS A 175 9.22 -11.32 -5.55
C LYS A 175 9.43 -12.32 -4.44
N ASN A 176 10.50 -13.12 -4.53
CA ASN A 176 10.97 -13.89 -3.39
C ASN A 176 11.65 -12.92 -2.42
N LEU A 177 11.24 -12.96 -1.17
CA LEU A 177 11.81 -12.15 -0.10
C LEU A 177 13.04 -12.88 0.46
N GLU A 178 14.17 -12.19 0.50
CA GLU A 178 15.36 -12.71 1.13
C GLU A 178 15.38 -12.22 2.58
N SER A 179 15.44 -13.12 3.54
CA SER A 179 15.73 -12.76 4.91
C SER A 179 17.09 -12.04 4.93
N VAL A 180 17.16 -10.88 5.57
CA VAL A 180 18.45 -10.24 5.86
C VAL A 180 19.19 -11.21 6.78
N GLY A 181 20.08 -12.02 6.21
CA GLY A 181 20.93 -12.92 6.96
C GLY A 181 21.68 -12.12 7.99
N VAL A 182 21.35 -12.29 9.27
CA VAL A 182 22.21 -11.90 10.36
C VAL A 182 23.38 -12.88 10.26
N GLY A 183 24.46 -12.44 9.62
CA GLY A 183 25.71 -13.18 9.59
C GLY A 183 26.20 -13.31 11.03
N TYR A 184 25.89 -14.44 11.67
CA TYR A 184 26.67 -14.90 12.79
C TYR A 184 28.02 -15.38 12.21
N GLU A 185 28.99 -14.49 12.18
CA GLU A 185 30.39 -14.92 12.16
C GLU A 185 30.64 -15.61 13.49
N ALA A 186 30.62 -16.95 13.46
CA ALA A 186 31.14 -17.75 14.54
C ALA A 186 32.67 -17.60 14.50
N GLY A 187 33.20 -16.77 15.41
CA GLY A 187 34.61 -16.70 15.76
C GLY A 187 34.92 -17.68 16.88
#